data_3dd8cf92e7cc71306ca56334f9dcb686
#
_entry.id   3dd8cf92e7cc71306ca56334f9dcb686
#
_cell.length_a   1.000
_cell.length_b   1.000
_cell.length_c   1.000
_cell.angle_alpha   90.00
_cell.angle_beta   90.00
_cell.angle_gamma   90.00
#
_symmetry.space_group_name_H-M   'P 1'
#
loop_
_entity.id
_entity.type
_entity.pdbx_description
1 polymer ?
#
loop_
_entity_poly.entity_id
_entity_poly.type
_entity_poly.pdbx_seq_one_letter_code
_entity_poly.pdbx_strand_id
1 'polypeptide(L)'
;MKSLLVILSILLISGLCARATTEQEKTFVEKYKTALETNDTTTLQSCLYTTGADPMIVGFYKMMQSNGEGDKVSKIELEELTLDDVKKATAPQDGPSGKVCLNLKPTKKLVIVTEKKDENGSSTNTTENFIAEKDGKFVIPVPGPCK
;
A
#
# COMPACT_ATOMS: atom_id res chain seq x y z
N MET A 1 -36.34 -39.11 40.94
CA MET A 1 -34.94 -38.93 40.54
C MET A 1 -34.95 -38.56 39.07
N LYS A 2 -34.84 -37.32 38.74
CA LYS A 2 -34.90 -36.79 37.40
C LYS A 2 -33.53 -36.23 37.04
N SER A 3 -32.76 -36.98 36.23
CA SER A 3 -31.45 -36.56 35.70
C SER A 3 -31.66 -35.52 34.63
N LEU A 4 -31.20 -34.29 34.90
CA LEU A 4 -31.19 -33.22 33.94
C LEU A 4 -29.89 -33.28 33.12
N LEU A 5 -29.96 -33.78 31.90
CA LEU A 5 -28.87 -33.77 30.92
C LEU A 5 -28.79 -32.39 30.34
N VAL A 6 -27.77 -31.62 30.76
CA VAL A 6 -27.42 -30.35 30.12
C VAL A 6 -26.52 -30.66 28.95
N ILE A 7 -27.09 -30.59 27.77
CA ILE A 7 -26.33 -30.67 26.51
C ILE A 7 -25.71 -29.28 26.27
N LEU A 8 -24.42 -29.17 26.55
CA LEU A 8 -23.61 -27.98 26.23
C LEU A 8 -23.26 -28.03 24.74
N SER A 9 -24.07 -27.38 23.92
CA SER A 9 -23.79 -27.19 22.52
C SER A 9 -22.66 -26.17 22.35
N ILE A 10 -21.43 -26.65 22.17
CA ILE A 10 -20.31 -25.81 21.78
C ILE A 10 -20.49 -25.49 20.30
N LEU A 11 -21.02 -24.28 20.01
CA LEU A 11 -21.00 -23.69 18.68
C LEU A 11 -19.54 -23.33 18.36
N LEU A 12 -18.88 -24.18 17.59
CA LEU A 12 -17.65 -23.85 16.89
C LEU A 12 -18.02 -22.83 15.77
N ILE A 13 -17.97 -21.55 16.13
CA ILE A 13 -17.97 -20.49 15.13
C ILE A 13 -16.59 -20.51 14.50
N SER A 14 -16.46 -21.30 13.44
CA SER A 14 -15.34 -21.19 12.50
C SER A 14 -15.50 -19.86 11.80
N GLY A 15 -14.96 -18.79 12.42
CA GLY A 15 -14.89 -17.49 11.81
C GLY A 15 -14.00 -17.54 10.58
N LEU A 16 -14.60 -17.65 9.40
CA LEU A 16 -13.96 -17.12 8.19
C LEU A 16 -13.76 -15.63 8.45
N CYS A 17 -12.55 -15.27 8.90
CA CYS A 17 -12.10 -13.89 8.87
C CYS A 17 -11.86 -13.50 7.40
N ALA A 18 -12.93 -13.27 6.67
CA ALA A 18 -12.88 -12.29 5.60
C ALA A 18 -12.55 -10.97 6.31
N ARG A 19 -11.28 -10.57 6.27
CA ARG A 19 -10.84 -9.29 6.84
C ARG A 19 -11.60 -8.20 6.12
N ALA A 20 -12.66 -7.71 6.72
CA ALA A 20 -13.33 -6.52 6.22
C ALA A 20 -12.30 -5.39 6.16
N THR A 21 -12.19 -4.74 5.02
CA THR A 21 -11.36 -3.54 4.85
C THR A 21 -11.73 -2.57 5.95
N THR A 22 -10.73 -2.15 6.75
CA THR A 22 -10.97 -1.24 7.86
C THR A 22 -11.39 0.13 7.34
N GLU A 23 -12.09 0.91 8.16
CA GLU A 23 -12.45 2.29 7.80
C GLU A 23 -11.21 3.15 7.50
N GLN A 24 -10.11 2.89 8.20
CA GLN A 24 -8.83 3.56 7.95
C GLN A 24 -8.25 3.21 6.57
N GLU A 25 -8.34 1.95 6.15
CA GLU A 25 -7.92 1.53 4.81
C GLU A 25 -8.73 2.21 3.72
N LYS A 26 -10.05 2.26 3.87
CA LYS A 26 -10.94 2.97 2.94
C LYS A 26 -10.59 4.45 2.84
N THR A 27 -10.46 5.12 3.98
CA THR A 27 -10.10 6.54 4.05
C THR A 27 -8.75 6.82 3.35
N PHE A 28 -7.76 5.96 3.57
CA PHE A 28 -6.46 6.09 2.91
C PHE A 28 -6.58 5.93 1.39
N VAL A 29 -7.27 4.88 0.93
CA VAL A 29 -7.46 4.60 -0.51
C VAL A 29 -8.22 5.73 -1.20
N GLU A 30 -9.30 6.22 -0.61
CA GLU A 30 -10.10 7.33 -1.16
C GLU A 30 -9.29 8.63 -1.21
N LYS A 31 -8.56 8.96 -0.14
CA LYS A 31 -7.69 10.12 -0.11
C LYS A 31 -6.61 10.05 -1.19
N TYR A 32 -5.97 8.90 -1.33
CA TYR A 32 -4.91 8.70 -2.31
C TYR A 32 -5.45 8.76 -3.74
N LYS A 33 -6.60 8.11 -4.00
CA LYS A 33 -7.30 8.17 -5.28
C LYS A 33 -7.64 9.61 -5.67
N THR A 34 -8.29 10.34 -4.77
CA THR A 34 -8.65 11.75 -5.02
C THR A 34 -7.43 12.59 -5.34
N ALA A 35 -6.33 12.40 -4.60
CA ALA A 35 -5.10 13.13 -4.83
C ALA A 35 -4.47 12.81 -6.21
N LEU A 36 -4.55 11.55 -6.66
CA LEU A 36 -4.13 11.16 -8.02
C LEU A 36 -4.99 11.84 -9.09
N GLU A 37 -6.32 11.75 -8.96
CA GLU A 37 -7.28 12.26 -9.94
C GLU A 37 -7.27 13.80 -10.03
N THR A 38 -6.92 14.49 -8.94
CA THR A 38 -6.82 15.95 -8.89
C THR A 38 -5.39 16.47 -9.05
N ASN A 39 -4.42 15.58 -9.26
CA ASN A 39 -2.99 15.91 -9.31
C ASN A 39 -2.50 16.68 -8.08
N ASP A 40 -3.04 16.35 -6.89
CA ASP A 40 -2.61 16.93 -5.62
C ASP A 40 -1.31 16.27 -5.14
N THR A 41 -0.21 16.75 -5.70
CA THR A 41 1.14 16.24 -5.39
C THR A 41 1.51 16.43 -3.92
N THR A 42 0.98 17.47 -3.26
CA THR A 42 1.23 17.72 -1.83
C THR A 42 0.65 16.60 -0.98
N THR A 43 -0.60 16.21 -1.23
CA THR A 43 -1.23 15.09 -0.54
C THR A 43 -0.52 13.77 -0.86
N LEU A 44 -0.18 13.48 -2.12
CA LEU A 44 0.55 12.27 -2.50
C LEU A 44 1.91 12.17 -1.79
N GLN A 45 2.69 13.26 -1.80
CA GLN A 45 3.99 13.31 -1.13
C GLN A 45 3.87 13.19 0.40
N SER A 46 2.77 13.64 0.99
CA SER A 46 2.50 13.48 2.43
C SER A 46 2.30 12.02 2.85
N CYS A 47 2.02 11.12 1.91
CA CYS A 47 1.92 9.70 2.15
C CYS A 47 3.28 8.99 2.21
N LEU A 48 4.37 9.65 1.81
CA LEU A 48 5.72 9.09 1.87
C LEU A 48 6.27 9.12 3.31
N TYR A 49 6.78 8.00 3.79
CA TYR A 49 7.54 7.96 5.03
C TYR A 49 9.04 8.10 4.72
N THR A 50 9.58 9.26 5.00
CA THR A 50 10.93 9.65 4.60
C THR A 50 11.96 9.61 5.73
N THR A 51 11.56 9.30 6.97
CA THR A 51 12.49 9.22 8.11
C THR A 51 13.51 8.10 7.88
N GLY A 52 14.79 8.46 7.85
CA GLY A 52 15.88 7.52 7.59
C GLY A 52 15.99 7.04 6.14
N ALA A 53 15.22 7.64 5.20
CA ALA A 53 15.33 7.34 3.79
C ALA A 53 16.56 8.01 3.15
N ASP A 54 17.03 7.44 2.03
CA ASP A 54 18.06 8.07 1.21
C ASP A 54 17.47 9.31 0.50
N PRO A 55 18.13 10.50 0.60
CA PRO A 55 17.60 11.75 0.02
C PRO A 55 17.40 11.69 -1.50
N MET A 56 18.23 10.98 -2.25
CA MET A 56 18.09 10.84 -3.70
C MET A 56 16.88 9.98 -4.04
N ILE A 57 16.65 8.91 -3.26
CA ILE A 57 15.48 8.05 -3.43
C ILE A 57 14.20 8.81 -3.06
N VAL A 58 14.22 9.63 -2.00
CA VAL A 58 13.09 10.53 -1.66
C VAL A 58 12.77 11.45 -2.84
N GLY A 59 13.79 12.05 -3.45
CA GLY A 59 13.61 12.90 -4.64
C GLY A 59 12.95 12.15 -5.81
N PHE A 60 13.39 10.91 -6.07
CA PHE A 60 12.82 10.06 -7.09
C PHE A 60 11.35 9.70 -6.80
N TYR A 61 11.02 9.31 -5.57
CA TYR A 61 9.63 9.03 -5.18
C TYR A 61 8.73 10.26 -5.34
N LYS A 62 9.20 11.45 -4.94
CA LYS A 62 8.46 12.70 -5.13
C LYS A 62 8.22 13.01 -6.61
N MET A 63 9.23 12.79 -7.46
CA MET A 63 9.10 12.96 -8.90
C MET A 63 8.06 12.00 -9.48
N MET A 64 8.08 10.72 -9.11
CA MET A 64 7.07 9.74 -9.56
C MET A 64 5.65 10.13 -9.16
N GLN A 65 5.48 10.70 -7.98
CA GLN A 65 4.18 11.20 -7.51
C GLN A 65 3.67 12.41 -8.31
N SER A 66 4.54 13.09 -9.04
CA SER A 66 4.20 14.28 -9.82
C SER A 66 3.92 14.00 -11.30
N ASN A 67 4.18 12.78 -11.79
CA ASN A 67 4.15 12.45 -13.21
C ASN A 67 2.81 11.82 -13.69
N GLY A 68 1.78 11.79 -12.84
CA GLY A 68 0.49 11.16 -13.14
C GLY A 68 -0.51 12.07 -13.85
N GLU A 69 -0.08 13.05 -14.65
CA GLU A 69 -0.99 13.99 -15.31
C GLU A 69 -1.94 13.29 -16.30
N GLY A 70 -3.25 13.36 -15.99
CA GLY A 70 -4.32 13.03 -16.93
C GLY A 70 -4.70 11.55 -17.00
N ASP A 71 -4.08 10.68 -16.21
CA ASP A 71 -4.44 9.28 -16.17
C ASP A 71 -5.70 9.07 -15.31
N LYS A 72 -6.69 8.37 -15.87
CA LYS A 72 -7.88 7.99 -15.12
C LYS A 72 -7.60 6.78 -14.25
N VAL A 73 -7.84 6.89 -12.95
CA VAL A 73 -7.76 5.74 -12.03
C VAL A 73 -8.96 4.83 -12.28
N SER A 74 -8.71 3.65 -12.87
CA SER A 74 -9.75 2.64 -13.11
C SER A 74 -9.93 1.70 -11.92
N LYS A 75 -8.86 1.44 -11.17
CA LYS A 75 -8.87 0.60 -9.96
C LYS A 75 -7.82 1.11 -8.98
N ILE A 76 -8.15 1.09 -7.70
CA ILE A 76 -7.20 1.31 -6.60
C ILE A 76 -7.66 0.51 -5.38
N GLU A 77 -6.77 -0.30 -4.84
CA GLU A 77 -7.08 -1.13 -3.68
C GLU A 77 -5.83 -1.48 -2.87
N LEU A 78 -6.03 -1.79 -1.59
CA LEU A 78 -5.01 -2.37 -0.73
C LEU A 78 -5.14 -3.90 -0.76
N GLU A 79 -4.04 -4.57 -1.06
CA GLU A 79 -3.94 -6.02 -1.09
C GLU A 79 -3.03 -6.54 0.04
N GLU A 80 -3.29 -7.77 0.48
CA GLU A 80 -2.38 -8.49 1.37
C GLU A 80 -1.09 -8.83 0.61
N LEU A 81 0.03 -8.85 1.33
CA LEU A 81 1.31 -9.22 0.75
C LEU A 81 1.38 -10.71 0.48
N THR A 82 1.81 -11.08 -0.72
CA THR A 82 2.21 -12.46 -1.04
C THR A 82 3.57 -12.79 -0.42
N LEU A 83 3.94 -14.07 -0.41
CA LEU A 83 5.28 -14.48 0.03
C LEU A 83 6.40 -13.85 -0.82
N ASP A 84 6.15 -13.64 -2.11
CA ASP A 84 7.10 -12.99 -3.01
C ASP A 84 7.18 -11.49 -2.75
N ASP A 85 6.07 -10.84 -2.42
CA ASP A 85 6.08 -9.43 -1.99
C ASP A 85 6.91 -9.25 -0.72
N VAL A 86 6.76 -10.14 0.26
CA VAL A 86 7.56 -10.11 1.49
C VAL A 86 9.04 -10.29 1.20
N LYS A 87 9.42 -11.22 0.31
CA LYS A 87 10.81 -11.40 -0.10
C LYS A 87 11.37 -10.14 -0.77
N LYS A 88 10.63 -9.55 -1.71
CA LYS A 88 11.03 -8.30 -2.39
C LYS A 88 11.19 -7.14 -1.41
N ALA A 89 10.25 -7.00 -0.47
CA ALA A 89 10.24 -5.93 0.52
C ALA A 89 11.40 -6.02 1.53
N THR A 90 11.89 -7.22 1.81
CA THR A 90 12.96 -7.46 2.78
C THR A 90 14.35 -7.59 2.16
N ALA A 91 14.43 -7.78 0.84
CA ALA A 91 15.69 -7.91 0.15
C ALA A 91 16.40 -6.54 0.04
N PRO A 92 17.71 -6.49 0.39
CA PRO A 92 18.51 -5.31 0.10
C PRO A 92 18.58 -5.06 -1.41
N GLN A 93 18.41 -3.80 -1.80
CA GLN A 93 18.46 -3.36 -3.19
C GLN A 93 19.70 -2.48 -3.42
N ASP A 94 20.16 -2.38 -4.66
CA ASP A 94 21.20 -1.42 -5.01
C ASP A 94 20.60 -0.02 -5.12
N GLY A 95 21.11 0.89 -4.30
CA GLY A 95 20.74 2.29 -4.27
C GLY A 95 21.89 3.19 -4.69
N PRO A 96 21.63 4.50 -4.83
CA PRO A 96 22.66 5.47 -5.27
C PRO A 96 23.85 5.57 -4.32
N SER A 97 23.63 5.34 -3.02
CA SER A 97 24.64 5.44 -1.97
C SER A 97 25.07 4.07 -1.41
N GLY A 98 24.76 2.97 -2.08
CA GLY A 98 25.02 1.60 -1.65
C GLY A 98 23.75 0.79 -1.44
N LYS A 99 23.82 -0.28 -0.62
CA LYS A 99 22.64 -1.13 -0.35
C LYS A 99 21.59 -0.37 0.46
N VAL A 100 20.35 -0.42 -0.01
CA VAL A 100 19.19 0.21 0.63
C VAL A 100 18.13 -0.84 0.96
N CYS A 101 17.42 -0.57 2.03
CA CYS A 101 16.33 -1.37 2.55
C CYS A 101 15.11 -0.46 2.82
N LEU A 102 13.90 -0.99 2.78
CA LEU A 102 12.75 -0.21 3.20
C LEU A 102 12.91 0.26 4.66
N ASN A 103 12.62 1.53 4.91
CA ASN A 103 12.75 2.16 6.24
C ASN A 103 11.64 1.75 7.23
N LEU A 104 10.56 1.14 6.72
CA LEU A 104 9.51 0.49 7.50
C LEU A 104 9.17 -0.87 6.88
N LYS A 105 8.79 -1.81 7.73
CA LYS A 105 8.28 -3.11 7.27
C LYS A 105 6.88 -2.93 6.69
N PRO A 106 6.64 -3.27 5.42
CA PRO A 106 5.31 -3.17 4.83
C PRO A 106 4.37 -4.25 5.38
N THR A 107 3.09 -3.90 5.41
CA THR A 107 2.01 -4.78 5.85
C THR A 107 1.03 -5.09 4.73
N LYS A 108 0.98 -4.21 3.72
CA LYS A 108 0.09 -4.31 2.56
C LYS A 108 0.77 -3.78 1.30
N LYS A 109 0.07 -3.94 0.19
CA LYS A 109 0.44 -3.41 -1.12
C LYS A 109 -0.72 -2.59 -1.67
N LEU A 110 -0.44 -1.36 -2.12
CA LEU A 110 -1.40 -0.53 -2.86
C LEU A 110 -1.25 -0.82 -4.34
N VAL A 111 -2.28 -1.33 -4.96
CA VAL A 111 -2.35 -1.60 -6.41
C VAL A 111 -3.20 -0.53 -7.06
N ILE A 112 -2.63 0.15 -8.04
CA ILE A 112 -3.26 1.23 -8.78
C ILE A 112 -3.25 0.86 -10.25
N VAL A 113 -4.42 0.85 -10.86
CA VAL A 113 -4.58 0.66 -12.30
C VAL A 113 -5.07 1.96 -12.91
N THR A 114 -4.30 2.52 -13.83
CA THR A 114 -4.67 3.73 -14.56
C THR A 114 -4.88 3.43 -16.03
N GLU A 115 -5.78 4.17 -16.64
CA GLU A 115 -6.07 4.12 -18.07
C GLU A 115 -5.74 5.48 -18.69
N LYS A 116 -4.95 5.45 -19.75
CA LYS A 116 -4.70 6.60 -20.59
C LYS A 116 -5.30 6.36 -21.96
N LYS A 117 -6.07 7.31 -22.45
CA LYS A 117 -6.61 7.32 -23.80
C LYS A 117 -5.93 8.43 -24.59
N ASP A 118 -5.35 8.09 -25.71
CA ASP A 118 -4.79 9.02 -26.67
C ASP A 118 -5.33 8.76 -28.09
N GLU A 119 -4.90 9.52 -29.07
CA GLU A 119 -5.33 9.41 -30.46
C GLU A 119 -4.98 8.05 -31.10
N ASN A 120 -4.04 7.31 -30.52
CA ASN A 120 -3.54 6.02 -31.02
C ASN A 120 -4.18 4.82 -30.33
N GLY A 121 -5.02 5.04 -29.29
CA GLY A 121 -5.69 3.97 -28.58
C GLY A 121 -5.79 4.17 -27.07
N SER A 122 -5.97 3.09 -26.32
CA SER A 122 -5.96 3.11 -24.87
C SER A 122 -4.85 2.21 -24.33
N SER A 123 -4.15 2.70 -23.31
CA SER A 123 -3.14 1.95 -22.58
C SER A 123 -3.54 1.83 -21.12
N THR A 124 -3.19 0.69 -20.50
CA THR A 124 -3.41 0.44 -19.09
C THR A 124 -2.06 0.29 -18.41
N ASN A 125 -1.86 1.00 -17.31
CA ASN A 125 -0.67 0.87 -16.48
C ASN A 125 -1.04 0.40 -15.08
N THR A 126 -0.26 -0.53 -14.52
CA THR A 126 -0.42 -1.00 -13.14
C THR A 126 0.80 -0.59 -12.33
N THR A 127 0.55 0.12 -11.24
CA THR A 127 1.58 0.53 -10.29
C THR A 127 1.32 -0.15 -8.95
N GLU A 128 2.38 -0.68 -8.35
CA GLU A 128 2.32 -1.31 -7.03
C GLU A 128 3.25 -0.55 -6.07
N ASN A 129 2.72 -0.19 -4.89
CA ASN A 129 3.51 0.43 -3.83
C ASN A 129 3.36 -0.37 -2.54
N PHE A 130 4.46 -0.65 -1.86
CA PHE A 130 4.40 -1.20 -0.52
C PHE A 130 3.82 -0.16 0.44
N ILE A 131 2.99 -0.64 1.36
CA ILE A 131 2.33 0.18 2.38
C ILE A 131 2.70 -0.36 3.75
N ALA A 132 3.10 0.54 4.64
CA ALA A 132 3.34 0.25 6.04
C ALA A 132 2.36 1.03 6.91
N GLU A 133 2.19 0.58 8.15
CA GLU A 133 1.45 1.31 9.16
C GLU A 133 2.44 1.97 10.14
N LYS A 134 2.28 3.26 10.35
CA LYS A 134 3.07 4.04 11.31
C LYS A 134 2.17 5.01 12.07
N ASP A 135 2.17 4.89 13.40
CA ASP A 135 1.38 5.74 14.30
C ASP A 135 -0.11 5.81 13.91
N GLY A 136 -0.69 4.65 13.53
CA GLY A 136 -2.09 4.52 13.12
C GLY A 136 -2.40 5.10 11.74
N LYS A 137 -1.39 5.36 10.91
CA LYS A 137 -1.55 5.88 9.55
C LYS A 137 -0.88 4.94 8.54
N PHE A 138 -1.50 4.81 7.37
CA PHE A 138 -0.89 4.14 6.23
C PHE A 138 0.07 5.09 5.51
N VAL A 139 1.26 4.60 5.22
CA VAL A 139 2.34 5.35 4.56
C VAL A 139 3.08 4.48 3.56
N ILE A 140 3.72 5.11 2.58
CA ILE A 140 4.60 4.45 1.62
C ILE A 140 6.02 4.50 2.19
N PRO A 141 6.63 3.36 2.58
CA PRO A 141 8.00 3.34 3.05
C PRO A 141 8.97 3.67 1.91
N VAL A 142 9.90 4.57 2.16
CA VAL A 142 10.94 4.97 1.20
C VAL A 142 12.27 4.33 1.61
N PRO A 143 13.00 3.67 0.69
CA PRO A 143 14.25 3.03 1.02
C PRO A 143 15.32 3.98 1.58
N GLY A 144 16.08 3.49 2.54
CA GLY A 144 17.26 4.15 3.11
C GLY A 144 18.39 3.14 3.32
N PRO A 145 19.55 3.57 3.84
CA PRO A 145 20.65 2.66 4.11
C PRO A 145 20.23 1.46 4.95
N CYS A 146 20.59 0.25 4.54
CA CYS A 146 20.36 -0.94 5.35
C CYS A 146 21.09 -0.83 6.69
N LYS A 147 20.41 -1.20 7.79
CA LYS A 147 20.96 -1.20 9.15
C LYS A 147 21.60 -2.55 9.46
#